data_b662e8f337d979dc8b6016e1b380ad5c
#
_entry.id   b662e8f337d979dc8b6016e1b380ad5c
#
_cell.length_a   1.000
_cell.length_b   1.000
_cell.length_c   1.000
_cell.angle_alpha   90.00
_cell.angle_beta   90.00
_cell.angle_gamma   90.00
#
_symmetry.space_group_name_H-M   'P 1'
#
loop_
_entity.id
_entity.type
_entity.pdbx_description
1 polymer ?
#
loop_
_entity_poly.entity_id
_entity_poly.type
_entity_poly.pdbx_seq_one_letter_code
_entity_poly.pdbx_strand_id
1 'polypeptide(L)'
;MKKLLFLLFQICLLCQLNASANAWQSNWYVSLRMTGGTGEYLPFWARTGEDGILPVRNSGLMTAGGDILYETSKGFYFSAGANLVGACSMKSILNPEPVYGLVDRAYVSAGWKMLHADLGLKPRHGDLGDLSITGGDIIMSGNARNLPGVNLYSDWIYFEKGKWLAVKGNLAHYYMSDNRFVKGTMVHDKAIAIRIAAGRTVEFMAGFHHYAQWGGAGIQASLNDYVKVFFAKRGGEGDTLSDQLNVYGNHLGNEWARLIWRRGTRTYTFQYDKPFEDNSGMCFQNFPDGVWTFQFSSGRTQGLLTDLTCEYINTTWQSGVVHDRPATPEEVTGQDPDSPWYGKVVVGGRDDYFNNSYYHSGWTYYGRMIGLPLMVPMVPGEDGVCRGVMNNRVRGYHIGMKGTIYKVPYTFKATFTENFGTYYHPLSSDLWQLSMALETVLLQNIAKLPVALTVGVYGDVGEFYQKSAGLILKFTYGGSASF
;
A
#
# COMPACT_ATOMS: atom_id res chain seq x y z
N MET A 1 -10.58 17.53 -24.84
CA MET A 1 -9.30 18.11 -24.56
C MET A 1 -9.32 19.64 -24.36
N LYS A 2 -9.73 20.46 -25.36
CA LYS A 2 -9.77 21.94 -25.24
C LYS A 2 -10.60 22.44 -24.05
N LYS A 3 -11.76 21.87 -23.77
CA LYS A 3 -12.63 22.25 -22.64
C LYS A 3 -12.02 21.93 -21.26
N LEU A 4 -11.27 20.84 -21.15
CA LEU A 4 -10.59 20.41 -19.91
C LEU A 4 -9.37 21.31 -19.61
N LEU A 5 -8.58 21.65 -20.64
CA LEU A 5 -7.50 22.64 -20.52
C LEU A 5 -8.02 24.03 -20.13
N PHE A 6 -9.18 24.43 -20.69
CA PHE A 6 -9.81 25.70 -20.37
C PHE A 6 -10.36 25.74 -18.94
N LEU A 7 -10.87 24.62 -18.43
CA LEU A 7 -11.34 24.47 -17.04
C LEU A 7 -10.15 24.54 -16.05
N LEU A 8 -9.05 23.85 -16.37
CA LEU A 8 -7.82 23.93 -15.57
C LEU A 8 -7.20 25.34 -15.59
N PHE A 9 -7.26 26.05 -16.73
CA PHE A 9 -6.83 27.45 -16.84
C PHE A 9 -7.75 28.40 -16.06
N GLN A 10 -9.06 28.15 -16.04
CA GLN A 10 -10.00 28.93 -15.23
C GLN A 10 -9.83 28.70 -13.73
N ILE A 11 -9.49 27.47 -13.29
CA ILE A 11 -9.16 27.17 -11.89
C ILE A 11 -7.89 27.94 -11.48
N CYS A 12 -6.88 27.99 -12.34
CA CYS A 12 -5.69 28.82 -12.10
C CYS A 12 -5.98 30.33 -12.06
N LEU A 13 -6.95 30.81 -12.83
CA LEU A 13 -7.34 32.24 -12.85
C LEU A 13 -8.18 32.63 -11.63
N LEU A 14 -9.00 31.73 -11.09
CA LEU A 14 -9.78 31.95 -9.87
C LEU A 14 -8.92 32.06 -8.60
N CYS A 15 -7.68 31.61 -8.64
CA CYS A 15 -6.72 31.73 -7.52
C CYS A 15 -6.11 33.13 -7.36
N GLN A 16 -6.47 34.12 -8.18
CA GLN A 16 -5.92 35.49 -8.07
C GLN A 16 -6.73 36.44 -7.18
N LEU A 17 -7.63 35.95 -6.36
CA LEU A 17 -8.45 36.80 -5.49
C LEU A 17 -7.91 36.92 -4.06
N ASN A 18 -7.28 38.08 -3.82
CA ASN A 18 -7.07 38.81 -2.57
C ASN A 18 -6.56 38.11 -1.32
N ALA A 19 -5.29 38.37 -1.01
CA ALA A 19 -4.60 38.03 0.22
C ALA A 19 -5.12 38.83 1.43
N SER A 20 -5.68 38.15 2.40
CA SER A 20 -5.74 38.64 3.79
C SER A 20 -5.47 37.43 4.70
N ALA A 21 -4.40 37.47 5.51
CA ALA A 21 -4.04 36.59 6.65
C ALA A 21 -4.19 35.04 6.50
N ASN A 22 -4.71 34.54 5.40
CA ASN A 22 -4.92 33.15 5.05
C ASN A 22 -4.01 32.81 3.86
N ALA A 23 -3.23 31.74 3.99
CA ALA A 23 -2.26 31.37 2.97
C ALA A 23 -2.84 30.32 2.00
N TRP A 24 -2.80 30.61 0.72
CA TRP A 24 -3.01 29.64 -0.35
C TRP A 24 -1.65 29.11 -0.82
N GLN A 25 -1.58 27.80 -1.00
CA GLN A 25 -0.44 27.14 -1.64
C GLN A 25 -0.97 26.29 -2.77
N SER A 26 -0.24 26.28 -3.87
CA SER A 26 -0.55 25.39 -5.00
C SER A 26 0.71 24.76 -5.54
N ASN A 27 0.62 23.49 -5.90
CA ASN A 27 1.63 22.74 -6.62
C ASN A 27 1.02 22.20 -7.89
N TRP A 28 1.78 22.18 -8.96
CA TRP A 28 1.37 21.59 -10.22
C TRP A 28 2.56 20.98 -10.94
N TYR A 29 2.31 19.94 -11.72
CA TYR A 29 3.33 19.32 -12.54
C TYR A 29 2.75 18.65 -13.78
N VAL A 30 3.59 18.53 -14.79
CA VAL A 30 3.41 17.65 -15.94
C VAL A 30 4.64 16.79 -16.05
N SER A 31 4.47 15.50 -16.28
CA SER A 31 5.60 14.62 -16.51
C SER A 31 5.37 13.73 -17.72
N LEU A 32 6.47 13.44 -18.41
CA LEU A 32 6.56 12.45 -19.47
C LEU A 32 7.48 11.34 -18.96
N ARG A 33 7.02 10.10 -18.99
CA ARG A 33 7.80 8.93 -18.60
C ARG A 33 7.83 7.94 -19.76
N MET A 34 9.01 7.46 -20.08
CA MET A 34 9.24 6.40 -21.06
C MET A 34 9.87 5.21 -20.35
N THR A 35 9.33 4.02 -20.58
CA THR A 35 9.84 2.77 -20.02
C THR A 35 10.21 1.81 -21.13
N GLY A 36 11.35 1.16 -21.00
CA GLY A 36 11.79 0.11 -21.91
C GLY A 36 12.46 -1.01 -21.14
N GLY A 37 12.23 -2.24 -21.56
CA GLY A 37 12.84 -3.42 -20.96
C GLY A 37 13.01 -4.56 -21.96
N THR A 38 13.91 -5.49 -21.65
CA THR A 38 14.27 -6.63 -22.52
C THR A 38 13.35 -7.83 -22.32
N GLY A 39 12.64 -7.93 -21.17
CA GLY A 39 11.72 -9.01 -20.87
C GLY A 39 10.31 -8.78 -21.41
N GLU A 40 9.45 -9.78 -21.26
CA GLU A 40 8.02 -9.63 -21.52
C GLU A 40 7.40 -8.58 -20.61
N TYR A 41 7.84 -8.55 -19.35
CA TYR A 41 7.45 -7.58 -18.34
C TYR A 41 8.63 -6.72 -17.94
N LEU A 42 8.36 -5.49 -17.51
CA LEU A 42 9.36 -4.62 -16.88
C LEU A 42 9.89 -5.25 -15.58
N PRO A 43 11.15 -5.01 -15.22
CA PRO A 43 11.71 -5.47 -13.96
C PRO A 43 10.85 -5.08 -12.76
N PHE A 44 10.94 -5.86 -11.69
CA PHE A 44 10.13 -5.71 -10.48
C PHE A 44 10.12 -4.28 -9.94
N TRP A 45 11.27 -3.70 -9.69
CA TRP A 45 11.37 -2.35 -9.14
C TRP A 45 10.95 -1.23 -10.13
N ALA A 46 10.96 -1.50 -11.43
CA ALA A 46 10.47 -0.56 -12.43
C ALA A 46 8.95 -0.35 -12.37
N ARG A 47 8.20 -1.28 -11.78
CA ARG A 47 6.73 -1.30 -11.77
C ARG A 47 6.12 -1.35 -10.36
N THR A 48 6.93 -1.41 -9.31
CA THR A 48 6.50 -1.57 -7.91
C THR A 48 6.56 -0.24 -7.17
N GLY A 49 5.58 0.01 -6.26
CA GLY A 49 5.54 1.21 -5.42
C GLY A 49 5.17 2.51 -6.15
N GLU A 50 4.52 2.40 -7.31
CA GLU A 50 4.14 3.53 -8.20
C GLU A 50 2.62 3.71 -8.27
N ASP A 51 1.91 3.50 -7.18
CA ASP A 51 0.44 3.58 -7.08
C ASP A 51 -0.28 2.78 -8.19
N GLY A 52 0.35 1.71 -8.69
CA GLY A 52 -0.21 0.86 -9.76
C GLY A 52 -0.47 1.56 -11.09
N ILE A 53 0.06 2.75 -11.34
CA ILE A 53 -0.17 3.52 -12.56
C ILE A 53 0.69 3.08 -13.73
N LEU A 54 1.86 2.49 -13.46
CA LEU A 54 2.77 2.03 -14.51
C LEU A 54 2.26 0.73 -15.14
N PRO A 55 2.16 0.67 -16.48
CA PRO A 55 1.95 -0.59 -17.19
C PRO A 55 3.04 -1.60 -16.87
N VAL A 56 2.69 -2.88 -16.95
CA VAL A 56 3.66 -3.95 -16.68
C VAL A 56 4.64 -4.21 -17.81
N ARG A 57 4.38 -3.65 -19.01
CA ARG A 57 5.20 -3.75 -20.24
C ARG A 57 5.71 -2.37 -20.66
N ASN A 58 6.55 -2.35 -21.69
CA ASN A 58 7.12 -1.13 -22.27
C ASN A 58 6.03 -0.11 -22.59
N SER A 59 6.24 1.13 -22.19
CA SER A 59 5.18 2.14 -22.23
C SER A 59 5.72 3.58 -22.25
N GLY A 60 4.86 4.48 -22.72
CA GLY A 60 4.98 5.92 -22.51
C GLY A 60 3.80 6.42 -21.67
N LEU A 61 4.07 7.23 -20.67
CA LEU A 61 3.06 7.85 -19.83
C LEU A 61 3.21 9.37 -19.84
N MET A 62 2.10 10.04 -19.95
CA MET A 62 1.98 11.47 -19.67
C MET A 62 1.12 11.65 -18.44
N THR A 63 1.64 12.37 -17.46
CA THR A 63 0.93 12.65 -16.21
C THR A 63 0.80 14.17 -16.05
N ALA A 64 -0.39 14.64 -15.68
CA ALA A 64 -0.62 16.04 -15.33
C ALA A 64 -1.40 16.10 -14.02
N GLY A 65 -0.88 16.82 -13.04
CA GLY A 65 -1.50 16.88 -11.72
C GLY A 65 -1.12 18.12 -10.94
N GLY A 66 -1.79 18.27 -9.83
CA GLY A 66 -1.52 19.34 -8.87
C GLY A 66 -2.44 19.26 -7.67
N ASP A 67 -2.11 20.05 -6.68
CA ASP A 67 -2.88 20.21 -5.46
C ASP A 67 -2.91 21.68 -5.04
N ILE A 68 -3.98 22.01 -4.33
CA ILE A 68 -4.16 23.30 -3.67
C ILE A 68 -4.38 23.06 -2.19
N LEU A 69 -3.83 23.92 -1.37
CA LEU A 69 -3.99 23.96 0.07
C LEU A 69 -4.38 25.36 0.49
N TYR A 70 -5.40 25.48 1.31
CA TYR A 70 -5.81 26.70 1.97
C TYR A 70 -5.77 26.51 3.48
N GLU A 71 -5.03 27.35 4.18
CA GLU A 71 -4.91 27.32 5.63
C GLU A 71 -5.42 28.61 6.23
N THR A 72 -6.15 28.49 7.34
CA THR A 72 -6.66 29.62 8.12
C THR A 72 -5.82 29.84 9.37
N SER A 73 -5.78 31.06 9.86
CA SER A 73 -5.14 31.40 11.14
C SER A 73 -5.73 30.67 12.36
N LYS A 74 -6.94 30.11 12.24
CA LYS A 74 -7.64 29.33 13.30
C LYS A 74 -7.35 27.82 13.26
N GLY A 75 -6.43 27.38 12.38
CA GLY A 75 -6.05 25.97 12.26
C GLY A 75 -7.04 25.09 11.50
N PHE A 76 -7.93 25.69 10.69
CA PHE A 76 -8.67 24.98 9.67
C PHE A 76 -7.87 24.95 8.38
N TYR A 77 -7.90 23.84 7.66
CA TYR A 77 -7.40 23.77 6.30
C TYR A 77 -8.39 23.07 5.37
N PHE A 78 -8.28 23.39 4.09
CA PHE A 78 -8.91 22.70 2.98
C PHE A 78 -7.85 22.41 1.94
N SER A 79 -7.87 21.21 1.37
CA SER A 79 -7.05 20.90 0.22
C SER A 79 -7.82 20.11 -0.82
N ALA A 80 -7.41 20.23 -2.07
CA ALA A 80 -7.92 19.42 -3.17
C ALA A 80 -6.75 19.08 -4.09
N GLY A 81 -6.77 17.88 -4.64
CA GLY A 81 -5.75 17.45 -5.57
C GLY A 81 -6.33 16.57 -6.68
N ALA A 82 -5.71 16.65 -7.84
CA ALA A 82 -6.05 15.82 -8.98
C ALA A 82 -4.78 15.40 -9.74
N ASN A 83 -4.78 14.18 -10.27
CA ASN A 83 -3.73 13.68 -11.13
C ASN A 83 -4.32 12.80 -12.23
N LEU A 84 -4.07 13.14 -13.48
CA LEU A 84 -4.52 12.44 -14.66
C LEU A 84 -3.33 11.79 -15.34
N VAL A 85 -3.50 10.55 -15.75
CA VAL A 85 -2.49 9.77 -16.46
C VAL A 85 -3.06 9.32 -17.80
N GLY A 86 -2.34 9.66 -18.88
CA GLY A 86 -2.52 9.06 -20.20
C GLY A 86 -1.38 8.10 -20.45
N ALA A 87 -1.67 6.90 -20.89
CA ALA A 87 -0.67 5.87 -21.16
C ALA A 87 -0.82 5.27 -22.57
N CYS A 88 0.33 4.98 -23.16
CA CYS A 88 0.44 4.14 -24.35
C CYS A 88 1.39 3.00 -24.01
N SER A 89 0.95 1.74 -24.11
CA SER A 89 1.74 0.58 -23.70
C SER A 89 1.58 -0.58 -24.69
N MET A 90 2.52 -1.51 -24.67
CA MET A 90 2.33 -2.82 -25.30
C MET A 90 1.18 -3.54 -24.55
N LYS A 91 0.31 -4.22 -25.32
CA LYS A 91 -0.81 -4.99 -24.75
C LYS A 91 -0.32 -6.05 -23.78
N SER A 92 -1.05 -6.18 -22.68
CA SER A 92 -0.89 -7.27 -21.72
C SER A 92 -2.25 -7.63 -21.16
N ILE A 93 -2.34 -8.73 -20.42
CA ILE A 93 -3.58 -9.15 -19.78
C ILE A 93 -4.06 -8.12 -18.72
N LEU A 94 -3.14 -7.41 -18.06
CA LEU A 94 -3.46 -6.34 -17.10
C LEU A 94 -3.75 -5.00 -17.78
N ASN A 95 -3.29 -4.81 -19.03
CA ASN A 95 -3.50 -3.61 -19.84
C ASN A 95 -3.88 -4.04 -21.26
N PRO A 96 -5.13 -4.49 -21.50
CA PRO A 96 -5.57 -4.99 -22.81
C PRO A 96 -5.66 -3.88 -23.85
N GLU A 97 -5.92 -2.65 -23.44
CA GLU A 97 -5.98 -1.50 -24.32
C GLU A 97 -4.59 -0.86 -24.44
N PRO A 98 -4.07 -0.67 -25.67
CA PRO A 98 -2.74 -0.09 -25.87
C PRO A 98 -2.67 1.39 -25.54
N VAL A 99 -3.80 2.10 -25.58
CA VAL A 99 -3.91 3.51 -25.19
C VAL A 99 -5.08 3.68 -24.24
N TYR A 100 -4.82 4.22 -23.08
CA TYR A 100 -5.84 4.44 -22.05
C TYR A 100 -5.55 5.67 -21.20
N GLY A 101 -6.57 6.14 -20.51
CA GLY A 101 -6.46 7.20 -19.50
C GLY A 101 -7.00 6.71 -18.16
N LEU A 102 -6.43 7.21 -17.10
CA LEU A 102 -6.93 6.98 -15.75
C LEU A 102 -6.81 8.23 -14.87
N VAL A 103 -7.66 8.29 -13.87
CA VAL A 103 -7.54 9.23 -12.75
C VAL A 103 -6.78 8.51 -11.64
N ASP A 104 -5.58 8.99 -11.33
CA ASP A 104 -4.75 8.42 -10.25
C ASP A 104 -5.14 9.03 -8.90
N ARG A 105 -5.37 10.35 -8.88
CA ARG A 105 -5.78 11.11 -7.71
C ARG A 105 -6.94 12.01 -8.06
N ALA A 106 -7.93 12.08 -7.20
CA ALA A 106 -9.00 13.07 -7.25
C ALA A 106 -9.62 13.12 -5.86
N TYR A 107 -9.23 14.10 -5.06
CA TYR A 107 -9.65 14.18 -3.66
C TYR A 107 -9.92 15.59 -3.20
N VAL A 108 -10.71 15.70 -2.16
CA VAL A 108 -10.82 16.86 -1.31
C VAL A 108 -10.50 16.46 0.13
N SER A 109 -9.87 17.35 0.87
CA SER A 109 -9.54 17.16 2.28
C SER A 109 -9.91 18.38 3.09
N ALA A 110 -10.32 18.16 4.31
CA ALA A 110 -10.54 19.21 5.28
C ALA A 110 -9.98 18.78 6.64
N GLY A 111 -9.52 19.71 7.43
CA GLY A 111 -9.07 19.40 8.78
C GLY A 111 -9.16 20.59 9.72
N TRP A 112 -9.17 20.27 10.99
CA TRP A 112 -9.11 21.23 12.06
C TRP A 112 -8.22 20.70 13.18
N LYS A 113 -7.12 21.45 13.42
CA LYS A 113 -6.10 21.05 14.38
C LYS A 113 -5.58 19.63 14.09
N MET A 114 -5.95 18.66 14.93
CA MET A 114 -5.49 17.29 14.86
C MET A 114 -6.47 16.33 14.14
N LEU A 115 -7.62 16.81 13.70
CA LEU A 115 -8.67 16.00 13.08
C LEU A 115 -8.75 16.30 11.59
N HIS A 116 -8.81 15.27 10.77
CA HIS A 116 -8.76 15.35 9.32
C HIS A 116 -9.82 14.46 8.69
N ALA A 117 -10.30 14.88 7.54
CA ALA A 117 -11.22 14.10 6.69
C ALA A 117 -10.77 14.21 5.24
N ASP A 118 -10.72 13.06 4.56
CA ASP A 118 -10.46 12.96 3.13
C ASP A 118 -11.66 12.32 2.43
N LEU A 119 -11.95 12.78 1.22
CA LEU A 119 -12.95 12.20 0.34
C LEU A 119 -12.36 12.06 -1.07
N GLY A 120 -12.46 10.88 -1.66
CA GLY A 120 -12.03 10.59 -3.03
C GLY A 120 -10.84 9.64 -3.13
N LEU A 121 -10.10 9.75 -4.24
CA LEU A 121 -8.89 8.98 -4.54
C LEU A 121 -7.67 9.72 -3.98
N LYS A 122 -7.29 9.45 -2.75
CA LYS A 122 -6.10 10.06 -2.12
C LYS A 122 -5.03 9.00 -1.87
N PRO A 123 -3.77 9.23 -2.27
CA PRO A 123 -2.66 8.31 -2.02
C PRO A 123 -2.45 8.07 -0.54
N ARG A 124 -2.04 6.84 -0.21
CA ARG A 124 -1.71 6.41 1.14
C ARG A 124 -0.39 5.69 1.12
N HIS A 125 0.57 6.31 1.74
CA HIS A 125 1.91 5.76 1.86
C HIS A 125 2.24 5.63 3.35
N GLY A 126 2.94 4.57 3.69
CA GLY A 126 3.39 4.36 5.05
C GLY A 126 4.49 5.34 5.49
N ASP A 127 4.68 5.43 6.80
CA ASP A 127 5.58 6.40 7.45
C ASP A 127 7.08 6.12 7.23
N LEU A 128 7.46 4.93 6.75
CA LEU A 128 8.86 4.54 6.54
C LEU A 128 9.41 4.96 5.17
N GLY A 129 8.56 5.57 4.33
CA GLY A 129 8.97 6.14 3.05
C GLY A 129 9.32 5.12 1.98
N ASP A 130 9.85 5.63 0.86
CA ASP A 130 10.03 4.92 -0.40
C ASP A 130 11.25 3.97 -0.45
N LEU A 131 12.14 4.00 0.55
CA LEU A 131 13.21 3.01 0.69
C LEU A 131 12.74 1.69 1.30
N SER A 132 11.63 1.68 2.02
CA SER A 132 11.00 0.44 2.50
C SER A 132 10.16 -0.19 1.39
N ILE A 133 10.14 -1.52 1.35
CA ILE A 133 9.34 -2.25 0.34
C ILE A 133 7.84 -2.11 0.55
N THR A 134 7.41 -1.91 1.79
CA THR A 134 5.99 -1.71 2.16
C THR A 134 5.68 -0.29 2.60
N GLY A 135 6.71 0.57 2.74
CA GLY A 135 6.54 1.87 3.40
C GLY A 135 6.23 1.76 4.90
N GLY A 136 6.29 0.56 5.47
CA GLY A 136 6.00 0.27 6.88
C GLY A 136 4.58 -0.21 7.17
N ASP A 137 3.83 -0.61 6.14
CA ASP A 137 2.52 -1.27 6.25
C ASP A 137 2.45 -2.46 5.28
N ILE A 138 2.52 -3.68 5.82
CA ILE A 138 2.49 -4.92 5.04
C ILE A 138 1.15 -5.14 4.34
N ILE A 139 0.06 -4.51 4.83
CA ILE A 139 -1.29 -4.67 4.30
C ILE A 139 -1.60 -3.62 3.23
N MET A 140 -1.06 -2.39 3.33
CA MET A 140 -1.31 -1.32 2.37
C MET A 140 -0.02 -0.54 2.04
N SER A 141 0.64 -0.93 0.97
CA SER A 141 2.01 -0.47 0.64
C SER A 141 2.10 0.62 -0.45
N GLY A 142 0.98 1.04 -1.07
CA GLY A 142 1.02 1.93 -2.24
C GLY A 142 1.44 1.25 -3.55
N ASN A 143 1.42 -0.08 -3.62
CA ASN A 143 1.76 -0.83 -4.83
C ASN A 143 0.58 -0.97 -5.82
N ALA A 144 -0.64 -0.95 -5.35
CA ALA A 144 -1.87 -0.94 -6.15
C ALA A 144 -2.39 0.50 -6.35
N ARG A 145 -3.39 0.68 -7.23
CA ARG A 145 -4.07 1.96 -7.41
C ARG A 145 -4.73 2.44 -6.12
N ASN A 146 -4.87 3.75 -6.00
CA ASN A 146 -5.56 4.36 -4.87
C ASN A 146 -7.05 3.94 -4.85
N LEU A 147 -7.54 3.59 -3.66
CA LEU A 147 -8.94 3.24 -3.45
C LEU A 147 -9.79 4.51 -3.24
N PRO A 148 -10.91 4.69 -3.98
CA PRO A 148 -11.84 5.77 -3.72
C PRO A 148 -12.57 5.54 -2.40
N GLY A 149 -12.73 6.58 -1.59
CA GLY A 149 -13.41 6.44 -0.32
C GLY A 149 -13.41 7.67 0.56
N VAL A 150 -13.80 7.47 1.80
CA VAL A 150 -13.79 8.46 2.88
C VAL A 150 -12.84 7.99 3.96
N ASN A 151 -12.02 8.88 4.50
CA ASN A 151 -11.15 8.62 5.63
C ASN A 151 -11.24 9.73 6.66
N LEU A 152 -11.51 9.36 7.89
CA LEU A 152 -11.45 10.22 9.07
C LEU A 152 -10.24 9.79 9.90
N TYR A 153 -9.33 10.71 10.20
CA TYR A 153 -8.12 10.37 10.93
C TYR A 153 -7.64 11.53 11.83
N SER A 154 -6.75 11.20 12.74
CA SER A 154 -6.12 12.19 13.58
C SER A 154 -4.60 12.19 13.43
N ASP A 155 -3.99 13.34 13.66
CA ASP A 155 -2.59 13.42 14.08
C ASP A 155 -2.43 12.83 15.48
N TRP A 156 -1.18 12.83 16.00
CA TRP A 156 -0.91 12.43 17.38
C TRP A 156 -1.60 13.37 18.38
N ILE A 157 -2.56 12.85 19.13
CA ILE A 157 -3.28 13.55 20.20
C ILE A 157 -2.52 13.31 21.50
N TYR A 158 -1.92 14.37 22.04
CA TYR A 158 -1.11 14.32 23.26
C TYR A 158 -1.95 14.53 24.50
N PHE A 159 -1.83 13.63 25.47
CA PHE A 159 -2.58 13.69 26.75
C PHE A 159 -1.87 14.51 27.83
N GLU A 160 -0.53 14.62 27.73
CA GLU A 160 0.31 15.20 28.75
C GLU A 160 1.03 16.47 28.30
N LYS A 161 1.22 17.44 29.21
CA LYS A 161 1.97 18.67 28.92
C LYS A 161 3.40 18.37 28.44
N GLY A 162 4.01 17.28 28.94
CA GLY A 162 5.33 16.81 28.52
C GLY A 162 5.35 16.13 27.17
N LYS A 163 4.19 15.90 26.53
CA LYS A 163 4.05 15.24 25.22
C LYS A 163 4.72 13.86 25.15
N TRP A 164 4.80 13.16 26.28
CA TRP A 164 5.43 11.84 26.34
C TRP A 164 4.47 10.73 25.92
N LEU A 165 3.16 10.93 26.04
CA LEU A 165 2.12 9.98 25.67
C LEU A 165 1.18 10.58 24.64
N ALA A 166 0.94 9.87 23.54
CA ALA A 166 -0.02 10.26 22.50
C ALA A 166 -0.71 9.04 21.88
N VAL A 167 -1.88 9.28 21.29
CA VAL A 167 -2.59 8.32 20.45
C VAL A 167 -2.90 8.94 19.11
N LYS A 168 -3.04 8.12 18.08
CA LYS A 168 -3.63 8.48 16.79
C LYS A 168 -4.55 7.36 16.32
N GLY A 169 -5.50 7.69 15.45
CA GLY A 169 -6.38 6.70 14.87
C GLY A 169 -6.91 7.13 13.53
N ASN A 170 -7.43 6.14 12.78
CA ASN A 170 -8.20 6.40 11.58
C ASN A 170 -9.42 5.47 11.51
N LEU A 171 -10.40 5.92 10.73
CA LEU A 171 -11.58 5.19 10.33
C LEU A 171 -11.87 5.53 8.88
N ALA A 172 -11.84 4.52 8.01
CA ALA A 172 -12.07 4.75 6.61
C ALA A 172 -12.99 3.70 5.98
N HIS A 173 -13.55 4.08 4.85
CA HIS A 173 -14.40 3.22 4.05
C HIS A 173 -14.11 3.46 2.58
N TYR A 174 -13.80 2.36 1.86
CA TYR A 174 -13.42 2.41 0.46
C TYR A 174 -14.30 1.52 -0.38
N TYR A 175 -14.24 1.77 -1.68
CA TYR A 175 -14.93 1.02 -2.71
C TYR A 175 -13.92 0.46 -3.72
N MET A 176 -14.04 -0.83 -4.05
CA MET A 176 -13.20 -1.49 -5.04
C MET A 176 -13.93 -1.50 -6.38
N SER A 177 -13.46 -0.68 -7.33
CA SER A 177 -14.10 -0.42 -8.63
C SER A 177 -13.53 -1.24 -9.78
N ASP A 178 -12.55 -2.11 -9.51
CA ASP A 178 -11.93 -2.97 -10.51
C ASP A 178 -12.85 -4.14 -10.94
N ASN A 179 -12.46 -4.80 -12.02
CA ASN A 179 -13.11 -6.04 -12.45
C ASN A 179 -12.64 -7.19 -11.57
N ARG A 180 -13.44 -7.55 -10.59
CA ARG A 180 -13.13 -8.53 -9.58
C ARG A 180 -14.22 -9.58 -9.41
N PHE A 181 -13.94 -10.68 -8.73
CA PHE A 181 -14.87 -11.81 -8.56
C PHE A 181 -16.18 -11.36 -7.87
N VAL A 182 -16.10 -10.69 -6.73
CA VAL A 182 -17.25 -10.03 -6.09
C VAL A 182 -17.23 -8.57 -6.45
N LYS A 183 -18.02 -8.16 -7.46
CA LYS A 183 -18.08 -6.77 -7.94
C LYS A 183 -18.63 -5.85 -6.87
N GLY A 184 -18.07 -4.65 -6.77
CA GLY A 184 -18.54 -3.67 -5.82
C GLY A 184 -18.22 -3.96 -4.35
N THR A 185 -17.19 -4.78 -4.10
CA THR A 185 -16.66 -5.02 -2.75
C THR A 185 -16.29 -3.71 -2.10
N MET A 186 -16.68 -3.55 -0.86
CA MET A 186 -16.29 -2.43 0.01
C MET A 186 -15.14 -2.86 0.93
N VAL A 187 -14.37 -1.88 1.39
CA VAL A 187 -13.31 -2.10 2.37
C VAL A 187 -13.55 -1.17 3.56
N HIS A 188 -13.74 -1.77 4.73
CA HIS A 188 -13.65 -1.09 6.01
C HIS A 188 -12.20 -1.04 6.45
N ASP A 189 -11.76 0.07 7.02
CA ASP A 189 -10.40 0.30 7.52
C ASP A 189 -10.48 1.08 8.82
N LYS A 190 -9.84 0.56 9.87
CA LYS A 190 -9.68 1.24 11.14
C LYS A 190 -8.32 0.95 11.75
N ALA A 191 -7.71 1.98 12.37
CA ALA A 191 -6.46 1.80 13.08
C ALA A 191 -6.41 2.62 14.36
N ILE A 192 -5.59 2.15 15.29
CA ILE A 192 -5.20 2.88 16.48
C ILE A 192 -3.71 2.67 16.72
N ALA A 193 -3.02 3.72 17.13
CA ALA A 193 -1.62 3.63 17.53
C ALA A 193 -1.37 4.48 18.78
N ILE A 194 -0.42 4.00 19.60
CA ILE A 194 0.09 4.71 20.76
C ILE A 194 1.53 5.13 20.52
N ARG A 195 1.94 6.23 21.12
CA ARG A 195 3.31 6.73 21.12
C ARG A 195 3.72 7.07 22.54
N ILE A 196 4.86 6.56 22.95
CA ILE A 196 5.50 6.84 24.24
C ILE A 196 6.89 7.40 23.95
N ALA A 197 7.22 8.58 24.46
CA ALA A 197 8.50 9.23 24.25
C ALA A 197 9.27 9.38 25.56
N ALA A 198 10.50 8.86 25.59
CA ALA A 198 11.46 9.09 26.66
C ALA A 198 12.36 10.28 26.29
N GLY A 199 11.91 11.47 26.65
CA GLY A 199 12.55 12.72 26.24
C GLY A 199 12.47 12.97 24.73
N ARG A 200 13.57 13.49 24.15
CA ARG A 200 13.69 13.75 22.70
C ARG A 200 14.47 12.67 21.97
N THR A 201 15.00 11.71 22.71
CA THR A 201 16.00 10.76 22.19
C THR A 201 15.39 9.45 21.79
N VAL A 202 14.44 8.93 22.55
CA VAL A 202 13.84 7.62 22.31
C VAL A 202 12.33 7.73 22.23
N GLU A 203 11.76 7.11 21.22
CA GLU A 203 10.30 6.98 21.06
C GLU A 203 9.96 5.52 20.80
N PHE A 204 8.96 5.03 21.48
CA PHE A 204 8.33 3.75 21.20
C PHE A 204 6.92 4.00 20.68
N MET A 205 6.55 3.30 19.64
CA MET A 205 5.20 3.33 19.05
C MET A 205 4.73 1.91 18.84
N ALA A 206 3.45 1.68 19.01
CA ALA A 206 2.81 0.44 18.65
C ALA A 206 1.43 0.74 18.07
N GLY A 207 0.98 -0.07 17.13
CA GLY A 207 -0.31 0.12 16.52
C GLY A 207 -0.94 -1.19 16.06
N PHE A 208 -2.23 -1.10 15.90
CA PHE A 208 -3.10 -2.15 15.36
C PHE A 208 -3.88 -1.56 14.19
N HIS A 209 -3.84 -2.22 13.05
CA HIS A 209 -4.53 -1.82 11.84
C HIS A 209 -5.38 -2.99 11.36
N HIS A 210 -6.65 -2.74 11.11
CA HIS A 210 -7.62 -3.75 10.73
C HIS A 210 -8.39 -3.33 9.50
N TYR A 211 -8.42 -4.21 8.51
CA TYR A 211 -9.15 -4.08 7.27
C TYR A 211 -10.19 -5.19 7.16
N ALA A 212 -11.28 -4.92 6.46
CA ALA A 212 -12.24 -5.95 6.10
C ALA A 212 -12.85 -5.69 4.73
N GLN A 213 -12.77 -6.68 3.82
CA GLN A 213 -13.58 -6.70 2.61
C GLN A 213 -14.98 -7.19 2.95
N TRP A 214 -16.00 -6.47 2.50
CA TRP A 214 -17.38 -6.82 2.79
C TRP A 214 -18.33 -6.30 1.71
N GLY A 215 -19.59 -6.82 1.71
CA GLY A 215 -20.58 -6.42 0.72
C GLY A 215 -20.18 -6.77 -0.71
N GLY A 216 -20.84 -6.15 -1.66
CA GLY A 216 -20.64 -6.40 -3.09
C GLY A 216 -21.79 -7.20 -3.70
N ALA A 217 -21.66 -7.51 -4.99
CA ALA A 217 -22.71 -8.19 -5.74
C ALA A 217 -23.02 -9.58 -5.17
N GLY A 218 -24.29 -9.83 -4.86
CA GLY A 218 -24.77 -11.08 -4.26
C GLY A 218 -24.70 -11.11 -2.74
N ILE A 219 -24.18 -10.06 -2.08
CA ILE A 219 -24.15 -9.96 -0.61
C ILE A 219 -25.05 -8.80 -0.17
N GLN A 220 -25.92 -9.07 0.81
CA GLN A 220 -26.67 -7.97 1.45
C GLN A 220 -25.70 -7.10 2.26
N ALA A 221 -25.81 -5.79 2.10
CA ALA A 221 -24.99 -4.82 2.80
C ALA A 221 -25.90 -3.84 3.54
N SER A 222 -26.34 -4.22 4.73
CA SER A 222 -27.14 -3.38 5.63
C SER A 222 -26.24 -2.64 6.63
N LEU A 223 -26.80 -1.68 7.35
CA LEU A 223 -26.12 -1.03 8.46
C LEU A 223 -25.77 -2.03 9.59
N ASN A 224 -26.63 -3.03 9.79
CA ASN A 224 -26.36 -4.10 10.76
C ASN A 224 -25.16 -4.95 10.36
N ASP A 225 -24.99 -5.24 9.07
CA ASP A 225 -23.83 -5.98 8.55
C ASP A 225 -22.55 -5.15 8.68
N TYR A 226 -22.64 -3.84 8.45
CA TYR A 226 -21.51 -2.95 8.74
C TYR A 226 -21.09 -2.97 10.22
N VAL A 227 -22.04 -3.04 11.15
CA VAL A 227 -21.75 -3.18 12.59
C VAL A 227 -21.06 -4.53 12.88
N LYS A 228 -21.46 -5.62 12.20
CA LYS A 228 -20.77 -6.92 12.32
C LYS A 228 -19.32 -6.80 11.84
N VAL A 229 -19.10 -6.21 10.67
CA VAL A 229 -17.77 -5.96 10.09
C VAL A 229 -16.92 -5.10 11.04
N PHE A 230 -17.50 -4.00 11.53
CA PHE A 230 -16.78 -3.08 12.43
C PHE A 230 -16.27 -3.77 13.70
N PHE A 231 -17.07 -4.65 14.30
CA PHE A 231 -16.72 -5.36 15.53
C PHE A 231 -16.17 -6.77 15.30
N ALA A 232 -15.89 -7.15 14.06
CA ALA A 232 -15.45 -8.49 13.69
C ALA A 232 -16.36 -9.59 14.29
N LYS A 233 -17.68 -9.45 14.13
CA LYS A 233 -18.68 -10.40 14.61
C LYS A 233 -19.02 -11.44 13.54
N ARG A 234 -19.44 -12.63 13.98
CA ARG A 234 -19.93 -13.67 13.08
C ARG A 234 -21.21 -13.24 12.36
N GLY A 235 -21.45 -13.80 11.19
CA GLY A 235 -22.71 -13.71 10.48
C GLY A 235 -23.86 -14.37 11.26
N GLY A 236 -25.09 -14.11 10.80
CA GLY A 236 -26.30 -14.68 11.36
C GLY A 236 -27.04 -15.61 10.39
N GLU A 237 -28.22 -16.05 10.77
CA GLU A 237 -29.10 -16.83 9.91
C GLU A 237 -29.40 -16.04 8.62
N GLY A 238 -29.18 -16.66 7.44
CA GLY A 238 -29.31 -16.03 6.13
C GLY A 238 -28.00 -15.50 5.51
N ASP A 239 -26.92 -15.38 6.27
CA ASP A 239 -25.57 -15.09 5.74
C ASP A 239 -24.95 -16.35 5.10
N THR A 240 -23.81 -16.21 4.41
CA THR A 240 -23.13 -17.39 3.85
C THR A 240 -22.68 -18.34 4.97
N LEU A 241 -22.54 -19.64 4.66
CA LEU A 241 -22.08 -20.61 5.65
C LEU A 241 -20.70 -20.24 6.22
N SER A 242 -19.82 -19.68 5.38
CA SER A 242 -18.51 -19.18 5.81
C SER A 242 -18.66 -18.05 6.83
N ASP A 243 -19.56 -17.08 6.59
CA ASP A 243 -19.78 -15.96 7.50
C ASP A 243 -20.48 -16.36 8.80
N GLN A 244 -21.32 -17.40 8.76
CA GLN A 244 -21.95 -17.95 9.97
C GLN A 244 -20.95 -18.68 10.88
N LEU A 245 -19.98 -19.37 10.28
CA LEU A 245 -18.94 -20.12 11.01
C LEU A 245 -17.77 -19.21 11.44
N ASN A 246 -17.47 -18.21 10.62
CA ASN A 246 -16.36 -17.27 10.81
C ASN A 246 -16.87 -15.84 11.08
N VAL A 247 -15.98 -14.88 10.98
CA VAL A 247 -16.31 -13.44 11.03
C VAL A 247 -16.93 -13.01 9.70
N TYR A 248 -17.98 -12.17 9.74
CA TYR A 248 -18.66 -11.67 8.55
C TYR A 248 -17.75 -10.80 7.70
N GLY A 249 -17.44 -11.25 6.47
CA GLY A 249 -16.51 -10.63 5.53
C GLY A 249 -15.09 -11.20 5.60
N ASN A 250 -14.18 -10.66 4.81
CA ASN A 250 -12.77 -11.05 4.81
C ASN A 250 -11.95 -10.06 5.65
N HIS A 251 -11.54 -10.47 6.83
CA HIS A 251 -10.78 -9.68 7.78
C HIS A 251 -9.29 -9.96 7.67
N LEU A 252 -8.49 -8.89 7.66
CA LEU A 252 -7.04 -8.94 7.70
C LEU A 252 -6.51 -7.66 8.35
N GLY A 253 -5.26 -7.68 8.73
CA GLY A 253 -4.65 -6.51 9.35
C GLY A 253 -3.21 -6.74 9.75
N ASN A 254 -2.65 -5.78 10.47
CA ASN A 254 -1.32 -5.89 11.04
C ASN A 254 -1.24 -5.33 12.45
N GLU A 255 -0.32 -5.89 13.20
CA GLU A 255 0.17 -5.36 14.46
C GLU A 255 1.62 -4.94 14.25
N TRP A 256 1.96 -3.72 14.65
CA TRP A 256 3.31 -3.24 14.47
C TRP A 256 3.83 -2.56 15.73
N ALA A 257 5.15 -2.67 15.92
CA ALA A 257 5.88 -1.98 16.96
C ALA A 257 7.10 -1.29 16.36
N ARG A 258 7.37 -0.06 16.77
CA ARG A 258 8.46 0.78 16.24
C ARG A 258 9.22 1.44 17.38
N LEU A 259 10.55 1.34 17.31
CA LEU A 259 11.47 2.05 18.19
C LEU A 259 12.26 3.07 17.35
N ILE A 260 12.26 4.33 17.77
CA ILE A 260 13.04 5.39 17.16
C ILE A 260 14.06 5.88 18.19
N TRP A 261 15.33 5.87 17.78
CA TRP A 261 16.44 6.40 18.59
C TRP A 261 17.15 7.51 17.83
N ARG A 262 17.24 8.70 18.46
CA ARG A 262 17.90 9.89 17.89
C ARG A 262 19.19 10.19 18.64
N ARG A 263 20.28 10.38 17.89
CA ARG A 263 21.59 10.77 18.42
C ARG A 263 22.20 11.89 17.56
N GLY A 264 22.15 13.10 18.05
CA GLY A 264 22.51 14.29 17.28
C GLY A 264 21.57 14.44 16.08
N THR A 265 22.14 14.52 14.86
CA THR A 265 21.36 14.56 13.62
C THR A 265 20.90 13.20 13.12
N ARG A 266 21.45 12.12 13.66
CA ARG A 266 21.19 10.75 13.21
C ARG A 266 19.92 10.19 13.84
N THR A 267 19.14 9.48 13.04
CA THR A 267 17.96 8.74 13.49
C THR A 267 18.11 7.27 13.10
N TYR A 268 17.80 6.41 14.04
CA TYR A 268 17.74 4.96 13.87
C TYR A 268 16.32 4.53 14.18
N THR A 269 15.70 3.76 13.27
CA THR A 269 14.36 3.23 13.41
C THR A 269 14.38 1.72 13.29
N PHE A 270 13.73 1.04 14.21
CA PHE A 270 13.48 -0.40 14.15
C PHE A 270 11.97 -0.60 14.16
N GLN A 271 11.47 -1.42 13.24
CA GLN A 271 10.06 -1.77 13.21
C GLN A 271 9.89 -3.27 12.97
N TYR A 272 8.93 -3.85 13.64
CA TYR A 272 8.34 -5.13 13.29
C TYR A 272 6.88 -4.92 12.92
N ASP A 273 6.48 -5.38 11.74
CA ASP A 273 5.15 -5.26 11.18
C ASP A 273 4.64 -6.66 10.83
N LYS A 274 3.68 -7.17 11.61
CA LYS A 274 3.19 -8.54 11.59
C LYS A 274 1.77 -8.59 11.02
N PRO A 275 1.52 -9.32 9.89
CA PRO A 275 0.18 -9.50 9.37
C PRO A 275 -0.65 -10.43 10.26
N PHE A 276 -1.97 -10.36 10.14
CA PHE A 276 -2.91 -11.36 10.63
C PHE A 276 -4.14 -11.42 9.71
N GLU A 277 -4.79 -12.57 9.65
CA GLU A 277 -6.07 -12.76 8.94
C GLU A 277 -7.15 -13.33 9.85
N ASP A 278 -6.75 -13.92 10.96
CA ASP A 278 -7.65 -14.46 11.96
C ASP A 278 -7.09 -14.32 13.39
N ASN A 279 -7.78 -14.94 14.34
CA ASN A 279 -7.38 -14.92 15.74
C ASN A 279 -6.04 -15.62 15.99
N SER A 280 -5.66 -16.60 15.19
CA SER A 280 -4.38 -17.30 15.34
C SER A 280 -3.21 -16.36 15.03
N GLY A 281 -3.32 -15.59 13.96
CA GLY A 281 -2.38 -14.53 13.62
C GLY A 281 -2.31 -13.44 14.68
N MET A 282 -3.46 -12.94 15.17
CA MET A 282 -3.52 -11.96 16.27
C MET A 282 -2.84 -12.47 17.55
N CYS A 283 -2.93 -13.76 17.84
CA CYS A 283 -2.29 -14.41 19.00
C CYS A 283 -0.82 -14.79 18.76
N PHE A 284 -0.15 -14.22 17.76
CA PHE A 284 1.26 -14.46 17.43
C PHE A 284 1.62 -15.91 17.06
N GLN A 285 0.66 -16.75 16.67
CA GLN A 285 0.97 -18.11 16.22
C GLN A 285 1.68 -18.12 14.85
N ASN A 286 1.59 -17.02 14.11
CA ASN A 286 2.30 -16.80 12.85
C ASN A 286 3.70 -16.21 13.03
N PHE A 287 4.18 -15.98 14.27
CA PHE A 287 5.57 -15.53 14.49
C PHE A 287 6.56 -16.57 13.92
N PRO A 288 7.61 -16.18 13.17
CA PRO A 288 8.15 -14.81 13.00
C PRO A 288 7.71 -14.11 11.68
N ASP A 289 6.56 -14.45 11.10
CA ASP A 289 6.09 -13.80 9.88
C ASP A 289 5.92 -12.28 10.07
N GLY A 290 6.18 -11.54 8.99
CA GLY A 290 6.11 -10.09 8.95
C GLY A 290 7.31 -9.45 8.27
N VAL A 291 7.41 -8.15 8.42
CA VAL A 291 8.52 -7.32 7.93
C VAL A 291 9.29 -6.74 9.11
N TRP A 292 10.56 -7.08 9.19
CA TRP A 292 11.51 -6.57 10.17
C TRP A 292 12.34 -5.49 9.51
N THR A 293 12.18 -4.25 9.90
CA THR A 293 12.80 -3.09 9.26
C THR A 293 13.81 -2.44 10.19
N PHE A 294 15.00 -2.16 9.67
CA PHE A 294 15.96 -1.23 10.24
C PHE A 294 16.15 -0.07 9.29
N GLN A 295 16.03 1.16 9.80
CA GLN A 295 16.37 2.37 9.03
C GLN A 295 17.40 3.21 9.76
N PHE A 296 18.27 3.83 8.97
CA PHE A 296 19.22 4.84 9.39
C PHE A 296 19.04 6.09 8.54
N SER A 297 18.96 7.26 9.19
CA SER A 297 19.06 8.55 8.52
C SER A 297 20.18 9.36 9.17
N SER A 298 21.07 9.92 8.36
CA SER A 298 22.17 10.77 8.83
C SER A 298 21.71 12.16 9.23
N GLY A 299 20.48 12.56 8.83
CA GLY A 299 19.96 13.93 8.93
C GLY A 299 20.70 14.94 8.04
N ARG A 300 21.46 14.45 7.06
CA ARG A 300 22.18 15.28 6.07
C ARG A 300 21.51 15.20 4.72
N THR A 301 21.58 16.27 3.96
CA THR A 301 21.07 16.35 2.58
C THR A 301 22.05 15.86 1.54
N GLN A 302 23.34 15.74 1.89
CA GLN A 302 24.40 15.29 1.00
C GLN A 302 25.37 14.36 1.74
N GLY A 303 25.95 13.43 1.01
CA GLY A 303 26.91 12.43 1.48
C GLY A 303 26.76 11.12 0.71
N LEU A 304 27.80 10.29 0.72
CA LEU A 304 27.76 9.00 0.03
C LEU A 304 26.57 8.14 0.49
N LEU A 305 26.23 8.21 1.77
CA LEU A 305 25.06 7.56 2.36
C LEU A 305 24.35 8.58 3.27
N THR A 306 23.13 8.96 2.90
CA THR A 306 22.27 9.81 3.72
C THR A 306 21.24 8.99 4.46
N ASP A 307 20.65 7.99 3.79
CA ASP A 307 19.60 7.14 4.32
C ASP A 307 19.83 5.68 3.90
N LEU A 308 19.50 4.76 4.79
CA LEU A 308 19.60 3.31 4.60
C LEU A 308 18.36 2.64 5.17
N THR A 309 17.81 1.69 4.46
CA THR A 309 16.77 0.76 4.93
C THR A 309 17.26 -0.66 4.70
N CYS A 310 17.17 -1.51 5.71
CA CYS A 310 17.38 -2.94 5.60
C CYS A 310 16.16 -3.67 6.13
N GLU A 311 15.62 -4.61 5.36
CA GLU A 311 14.42 -5.35 5.75
C GLU A 311 14.64 -6.86 5.60
N TYR A 312 14.15 -7.61 6.57
CA TYR A 312 13.91 -9.04 6.48
C TYR A 312 12.42 -9.29 6.40
N ILE A 313 12.00 -10.00 5.39
CA ILE A 313 10.61 -10.33 5.10
C ILE A 313 10.43 -11.84 5.24
N ASN A 314 9.43 -12.25 5.99
CA ASN A 314 9.02 -13.64 6.07
C ASN A 314 7.49 -13.73 6.09
N THR A 315 6.93 -14.58 5.23
CA THR A 315 5.49 -14.90 5.20
C THR A 315 5.29 -16.40 5.01
N THR A 316 6.27 -17.21 5.42
CA THR A 316 6.30 -18.64 5.09
C THR A 316 5.61 -19.51 6.13
N TRP A 317 5.45 -19.01 7.37
CA TRP A 317 4.91 -19.81 8.46
C TRP A 317 3.38 -19.85 8.47
N GLN A 318 2.71 -18.71 8.32
CA GLN A 318 1.26 -18.57 8.18
C GLN A 318 0.49 -19.37 9.25
N SER A 319 0.85 -19.16 10.53
CA SER A 319 0.35 -19.91 11.70
C SER A 319 0.61 -21.42 11.66
N GLY A 320 1.46 -21.89 10.73
CA GLY A 320 1.91 -23.29 10.65
C GLY A 320 0.85 -24.26 10.16
N VAL A 321 0.88 -25.47 10.71
CA VAL A 321 -0.11 -26.50 10.37
C VAL A 321 -1.49 -26.18 10.94
N VAL A 322 -2.54 -26.78 10.38
CA VAL A 322 -3.89 -26.61 10.93
C VAL A 322 -3.92 -27.07 12.39
N HIS A 323 -4.44 -26.19 13.24
CA HIS A 323 -4.70 -26.45 14.65
C HIS A 323 -6.16 -26.80 14.83
N ASP A 324 -6.45 -27.91 15.47
CA ASP A 324 -7.82 -28.34 15.79
C ASP A 324 -7.98 -28.62 17.30
N ARG A 325 -9.23 -28.64 17.75
CA ARG A 325 -9.65 -29.12 19.04
C ARG A 325 -10.83 -30.10 18.87
N PRO A 326 -11.09 -30.96 19.83
CA PRO A 326 -12.34 -31.74 19.85
C PRO A 326 -13.56 -30.82 19.79
N ALA A 327 -14.54 -31.17 18.96
CA ALA A 327 -15.82 -30.48 18.93
C ALA A 327 -16.67 -30.86 20.16
N THR A 328 -17.47 -29.93 20.68
CA THR A 328 -18.48 -30.23 21.68
C THR A 328 -19.64 -31.03 21.03
N PRO A 329 -20.48 -31.73 21.80
CA PRO A 329 -21.63 -32.46 21.25
C PRO A 329 -22.56 -31.58 20.40
N GLU A 330 -22.74 -30.32 20.79
CA GLU A 330 -23.55 -29.36 20.04
C GLU A 330 -22.90 -29.00 18.71
N GLU A 331 -21.57 -28.82 18.68
CA GLU A 331 -20.82 -28.49 17.48
C GLU A 331 -20.77 -29.64 16.48
N VAL A 332 -20.77 -30.88 16.96
CA VAL A 332 -20.81 -32.10 16.09
C VAL A 332 -22.14 -32.24 15.37
N THR A 333 -23.25 -31.79 15.97
CA THR A 333 -24.61 -32.00 15.43
C THR A 333 -24.81 -31.38 14.04
N GLY A 334 -24.04 -30.35 13.69
CA GLY A 334 -24.10 -29.69 12.37
C GLY A 334 -22.98 -30.07 11.40
N GLN A 335 -22.12 -31.03 11.78
CA GLN A 335 -20.98 -31.41 10.95
C GLN A 335 -21.36 -32.57 9.98
N ASP A 336 -20.76 -32.53 8.79
CA ASP A 336 -20.82 -33.62 7.83
C ASP A 336 -20.00 -34.79 8.35
N PRO A 337 -20.63 -36.01 8.58
CA PRO A 337 -19.91 -37.18 9.03
C PRO A 337 -18.77 -37.66 8.12
N ASP A 338 -18.83 -37.33 6.82
CA ASP A 338 -17.83 -37.70 5.84
C ASP A 338 -16.69 -36.66 5.75
N SER A 339 -16.79 -35.56 6.50
CA SER A 339 -15.74 -34.53 6.56
C SER A 339 -14.51 -35.07 7.31
N PRO A 340 -13.27 -34.76 6.82
CA PRO A 340 -12.04 -35.06 7.57
C PRO A 340 -11.96 -34.32 8.92
N TRP A 341 -12.85 -33.33 9.12
CA TRP A 341 -12.96 -32.52 10.34
C TRP A 341 -14.12 -32.96 11.25
N TYR A 342 -14.79 -34.09 10.95
CA TYR A 342 -15.86 -34.58 11.80
C TYR A 342 -15.37 -34.82 13.24
N GLY A 343 -16.09 -34.29 14.20
CA GLY A 343 -15.73 -34.35 15.62
C GLY A 343 -14.60 -33.36 16.02
N LYS A 344 -14.21 -32.47 15.13
CA LYS A 344 -13.16 -31.46 15.37
C LYS A 344 -13.60 -30.07 14.95
N VAL A 345 -13.03 -29.07 15.58
CA VAL A 345 -13.17 -27.64 15.20
C VAL A 345 -11.80 -27.10 14.86
N VAL A 346 -11.64 -26.60 13.66
CA VAL A 346 -10.42 -25.90 13.25
C VAL A 346 -10.38 -24.54 13.98
N VAL A 347 -9.26 -24.26 14.63
CA VAL A 347 -9.07 -23.04 15.45
C VAL A 347 -8.00 -22.10 14.88
N GLY A 348 -7.36 -22.47 13.77
CA GLY A 348 -6.36 -21.65 13.08
C GLY A 348 -5.34 -22.48 12.29
N GLY A 349 -4.34 -21.77 11.74
CA GLY A 349 -3.26 -22.33 10.94
C GLY A 349 -3.53 -22.31 9.43
N ARG A 350 -2.47 -22.26 8.63
CA ARG A 350 -2.51 -22.15 7.17
C ARG A 350 -3.30 -20.93 6.72
N ASP A 351 -2.97 -19.75 7.25
CA ASP A 351 -3.74 -18.50 7.08
C ASP A 351 -3.90 -18.08 5.61
N ASP A 352 -3.07 -18.58 4.69
CA ASP A 352 -3.10 -18.34 3.24
C ASP A 352 -3.23 -16.84 2.90
N TYR A 353 -2.28 -16.05 3.43
CA TYR A 353 -2.31 -14.59 3.41
C TYR A 353 -2.80 -14.00 2.10
N PHE A 354 -3.77 -13.07 2.22
CA PHE A 354 -4.37 -12.28 1.14
C PHE A 354 -5.24 -13.06 0.16
N ASN A 355 -5.48 -14.35 0.41
CA ASN A 355 -6.51 -15.14 -0.24
C ASN A 355 -7.76 -15.23 0.63
N ASN A 356 -8.90 -15.43 0.02
CA ASN A 356 -10.16 -15.66 0.74
C ASN A 356 -11.10 -16.52 -0.08
N SER A 357 -11.80 -17.43 0.57
CA SER A 357 -12.70 -18.41 -0.05
C SER A 357 -13.96 -17.79 -0.66
N TYR A 358 -14.33 -16.57 -0.28
CA TYR A 358 -15.48 -15.86 -0.83
C TYR A 358 -15.06 -14.69 -1.73
N TYR A 359 -14.17 -13.81 -1.24
CA TYR A 359 -13.59 -12.72 -2.01
C TYR A 359 -12.41 -13.23 -2.84
N HIS A 360 -12.70 -14.14 -3.80
CA HIS A 360 -11.68 -14.88 -4.55
C HIS A 360 -10.62 -14.01 -5.25
N SER A 361 -10.90 -12.73 -5.51
CA SER A 361 -9.84 -11.85 -6.03
C SER A 361 -8.76 -11.53 -5.00
N GLY A 362 -8.95 -11.92 -3.75
CA GLY A 362 -8.00 -11.71 -2.67
C GLY A 362 -7.75 -10.23 -2.38
N TRP A 363 -6.63 -9.94 -1.73
CA TRP A 363 -6.22 -8.58 -1.37
C TRP A 363 -5.47 -7.91 -2.54
N THR A 364 -6.13 -7.86 -3.70
CA THR A 364 -5.62 -7.28 -4.95
C THR A 364 -6.53 -6.16 -5.44
N TYR A 365 -5.98 -5.25 -6.23
CA TYR A 365 -6.73 -4.19 -6.90
C TYR A 365 -6.11 -3.88 -8.26
N TYR A 366 -6.93 -3.93 -9.33
CA TYR A 366 -6.45 -3.86 -10.73
C TYR A 366 -5.29 -4.83 -11.02
N GLY A 367 -5.38 -6.06 -10.49
CA GLY A 367 -4.38 -7.11 -10.72
C GLY A 367 -3.03 -6.88 -10.01
N ARG A 368 -2.98 -6.00 -9.01
CA ARG A 368 -1.79 -5.75 -8.19
C ARG A 368 -2.07 -6.00 -6.73
N MET A 369 -1.07 -6.45 -6.00
CA MET A 369 -1.15 -6.57 -4.53
C MET A 369 -1.37 -5.19 -3.92
N ILE A 370 -2.34 -5.07 -3.01
CA ILE A 370 -2.55 -3.86 -2.19
C ILE A 370 -1.48 -3.78 -1.10
N GLY A 371 -1.14 -4.91 -0.50
CA GLY A 371 -0.11 -5.06 0.53
C GLY A 371 1.28 -5.34 -0.05
N LEU A 372 1.99 -6.29 0.59
CA LEU A 372 3.38 -6.64 0.29
C LEU A 372 3.60 -6.92 -1.20
N PRO A 373 4.42 -6.12 -1.92
CA PRO A 373 4.61 -6.27 -3.37
C PRO A 373 5.30 -7.56 -3.80
N LEU A 374 5.98 -8.26 -2.89
CA LEU A 374 6.66 -9.53 -3.15
C LEU A 374 5.68 -10.70 -3.32
N MET A 375 4.47 -10.55 -2.82
CA MET A 375 3.40 -11.50 -3.11
C MET A 375 2.89 -11.29 -4.53
N VAL A 376 2.54 -12.37 -5.21
CA VAL A 376 2.21 -12.32 -6.63
C VAL A 376 0.75 -12.72 -6.86
N PRO A 377 -0.06 -11.83 -7.44
CA PRO A 377 -1.42 -12.15 -7.84
C PRO A 377 -1.45 -13.25 -8.92
N MET A 378 -2.53 -14.01 -8.96
CA MET A 378 -2.81 -14.88 -10.10
C MET A 378 -2.99 -14.04 -11.36
N VAL A 379 -2.53 -14.56 -12.49
CA VAL A 379 -2.79 -13.96 -13.79
C VAL A 379 -4.30 -13.92 -14.02
N PRO A 380 -4.88 -12.74 -14.37
CA PRO A 380 -6.30 -12.68 -14.65
C PRO A 380 -6.74 -13.66 -15.74
N GLY A 381 -7.92 -14.24 -15.56
CA GLY A 381 -8.53 -15.10 -16.58
C GLY A 381 -8.94 -14.32 -17.84
N GLU A 382 -9.53 -15.02 -18.82
CA GLU A 382 -10.04 -14.40 -20.07
C GLU A 382 -11.10 -13.31 -19.80
N ASP A 383 -11.83 -13.41 -18.70
CA ASP A 383 -12.77 -12.42 -18.21
C ASP A 383 -12.11 -11.19 -17.56
N GLY A 384 -10.78 -11.16 -17.49
CA GLY A 384 -10.00 -10.10 -16.85
C GLY A 384 -10.06 -10.09 -15.32
N VAL A 385 -10.60 -11.14 -14.69
CA VAL A 385 -10.74 -11.23 -13.23
C VAL A 385 -9.53 -11.94 -12.63
N CYS A 386 -8.84 -11.27 -11.70
CA CYS A 386 -7.84 -11.89 -10.85
C CYS A 386 -8.53 -12.79 -9.81
N ARG A 387 -8.02 -14.00 -9.61
CA ARG A 387 -8.63 -15.00 -8.72
C ARG A 387 -7.72 -15.40 -7.57
N GLY A 388 -7.10 -14.42 -6.95
CA GLY A 388 -6.32 -14.59 -5.75
C GLY A 388 -4.82 -14.38 -5.93
N VAL A 389 -4.06 -14.86 -4.99
CA VAL A 389 -2.61 -14.74 -4.89
C VAL A 389 -1.99 -16.11 -5.08
N MET A 390 -1.10 -16.23 -6.08
CA MET A 390 -0.45 -17.50 -6.41
C MET A 390 0.84 -17.75 -5.64
N ASN A 391 1.43 -16.69 -5.07
CA ASN A 391 2.63 -16.79 -4.27
C ASN A 391 2.54 -15.80 -3.10
N ASN A 392 2.23 -16.31 -1.92
CA ASN A 392 2.11 -15.54 -0.68
C ASN A 392 3.06 -16.03 0.42
N ARG A 393 3.81 -17.11 0.16
CA ARG A 393 4.86 -17.61 1.04
C ARG A 393 6.21 -17.19 0.48
N VAL A 394 6.78 -16.14 1.07
CA VAL A 394 8.02 -15.51 0.60
C VAL A 394 8.95 -15.31 1.79
N ARG A 395 10.24 -15.60 1.59
CA ARG A 395 11.32 -15.15 2.45
C ARG A 395 12.20 -14.19 1.67
N GLY A 396 12.52 -13.03 2.24
CA GLY A 396 13.27 -12.02 1.50
C GLY A 396 14.16 -11.13 2.34
N TYR A 397 15.13 -10.53 1.66
CA TYR A 397 16.01 -9.50 2.19
C TYR A 397 15.97 -8.31 1.26
N HIS A 398 15.76 -7.14 1.82
CA HIS A 398 15.72 -5.90 1.05
C HIS A 398 16.69 -4.88 1.62
N ILE A 399 17.35 -4.16 0.73
CA ILE A 399 18.17 -2.99 1.05
C ILE A 399 17.78 -1.82 0.16
N GLY A 400 17.53 -0.67 0.76
CA GLY A 400 17.31 0.61 0.10
C GLY A 400 18.31 1.64 0.60
N MET A 401 18.92 2.40 -0.29
CA MET A 401 19.92 3.43 0.04
C MET A 401 19.67 4.72 -0.74
N LYS A 402 19.90 5.85 -0.07
CA LYS A 402 20.00 7.17 -0.71
C LYS A 402 21.30 7.85 -0.35
N GLY A 403 21.76 8.69 -1.26
CA GLY A 403 22.94 9.51 -1.05
C GLY A 403 23.25 10.41 -2.23
N THR A 404 24.46 10.95 -2.24
CA THR A 404 24.97 11.78 -3.36
C THR A 404 26.39 11.36 -3.71
N ILE A 405 26.66 11.19 -5.00
CA ILE A 405 27.99 10.97 -5.56
C ILE A 405 28.31 12.19 -6.45
N TYR A 406 29.35 12.94 -6.12
CA TYR A 406 29.69 14.20 -6.82
C TYR A 406 28.48 15.16 -6.94
N LYS A 407 27.67 15.28 -5.88
CA LYS A 407 26.42 16.07 -5.80
C LYS A 407 25.25 15.53 -6.62
N VAL A 408 25.40 14.45 -7.36
CA VAL A 408 24.32 13.79 -8.08
C VAL A 408 23.60 12.85 -7.08
N PRO A 409 22.30 13.07 -6.82
CA PRO A 409 21.56 12.21 -5.91
C PRO A 409 21.31 10.86 -6.54
N TYR A 410 21.35 9.81 -5.73
CA TYR A 410 21.00 8.47 -6.15
C TYR A 410 20.05 7.80 -5.16
N THR A 411 19.24 6.89 -5.68
CA THR A 411 18.46 5.90 -4.92
C THR A 411 18.81 4.52 -5.45
N PHE A 412 19.23 3.63 -4.58
CA PHE A 412 19.50 2.24 -4.91
C PHE A 412 18.59 1.32 -4.11
N LYS A 413 18.04 0.30 -4.74
CA LYS A 413 17.27 -0.76 -4.11
C LYS A 413 17.73 -2.12 -4.60
N ALA A 414 17.80 -3.09 -3.72
CA ALA A 414 18.03 -4.49 -4.07
C ALA A 414 17.20 -5.38 -3.16
N THR A 415 16.56 -6.38 -3.75
CA THR A 415 15.69 -7.34 -3.04
C THR A 415 16.02 -8.74 -3.50
N PHE A 416 16.40 -9.58 -2.58
CA PHE A 416 16.54 -11.03 -2.79
C PHE A 416 15.35 -11.73 -2.17
N THR A 417 14.75 -12.69 -2.89
CA THR A 417 13.62 -13.50 -2.38
C THR A 417 13.77 -14.97 -2.72
N GLU A 418 13.24 -15.79 -1.85
CA GLU A 418 12.89 -17.20 -2.04
C GLU A 418 11.37 -17.31 -2.02
N ASN A 419 10.80 -17.96 -3.03
CA ASN A 419 9.37 -18.03 -3.30
C ASN A 419 8.89 -19.47 -3.21
N PHE A 420 7.82 -19.73 -2.45
CA PHE A 420 7.37 -21.07 -2.10
C PHE A 420 5.93 -21.38 -2.59
N GLY A 421 5.27 -20.44 -3.28
CA GLY A 421 3.86 -20.56 -3.67
C GLY A 421 2.91 -20.26 -2.52
N THR A 422 1.84 -21.02 -2.38
CA THR A 422 0.92 -20.96 -1.24
C THR A 422 0.97 -22.27 -0.45
N TYR A 423 0.27 -22.36 0.70
CA TYR A 423 0.13 -23.64 1.40
C TYR A 423 -0.65 -24.67 0.60
N TYR A 424 -1.67 -24.23 -0.15
CA TYR A 424 -2.54 -25.10 -0.93
C TYR A 424 -1.98 -25.44 -2.31
N HIS A 425 -1.12 -24.57 -2.84
CA HIS A 425 -0.47 -24.71 -4.14
C HIS A 425 1.02 -24.37 -4.01
N PRO A 426 1.80 -25.24 -3.33
CA PRO A 426 3.23 -25.01 -3.19
C PRO A 426 3.93 -25.13 -4.55
N LEU A 427 4.97 -24.35 -4.75
CA LEU A 427 5.86 -24.55 -5.90
C LEU A 427 6.59 -25.88 -5.78
N SER A 428 6.95 -26.50 -6.91
CA SER A 428 7.67 -27.78 -6.97
C SER A 428 9.09 -27.70 -6.40
N SER A 429 9.66 -26.49 -6.36
CA SER A 429 10.94 -26.14 -5.74
C SER A 429 10.91 -24.68 -5.31
N ASP A 430 11.81 -24.34 -4.38
CA ASP A 430 12.01 -22.95 -3.98
C ASP A 430 12.63 -22.18 -5.16
N LEU A 431 12.01 -21.10 -5.57
CA LEU A 431 12.49 -20.28 -6.68
C LEU A 431 13.05 -18.96 -6.15
N TRP A 432 14.33 -18.73 -6.38
CA TRP A 432 14.98 -17.51 -5.94
C TRP A 432 14.86 -16.39 -6.97
N GLN A 433 14.94 -15.14 -6.49
CA GLN A 433 14.90 -13.94 -7.31
C GLN A 433 15.75 -12.84 -6.70
N LEU A 434 16.51 -12.12 -7.54
CA LEU A 434 17.19 -10.88 -7.20
C LEU A 434 16.67 -9.77 -8.11
N SER A 435 16.15 -8.71 -7.52
CA SER A 435 15.61 -7.53 -8.21
C SER A 435 16.35 -6.29 -7.76
N MET A 436 16.82 -5.46 -8.70
CA MET A 436 17.64 -4.29 -8.42
C MET A 436 17.12 -3.05 -9.14
N ALA A 437 17.35 -1.88 -8.55
CA ALA A 437 17.08 -0.57 -9.13
C ALA A 437 18.18 0.42 -8.75
N LEU A 438 18.55 1.27 -9.70
CA LEU A 438 19.37 2.46 -9.47
C LEU A 438 18.72 3.62 -10.18
N GLU A 439 18.34 4.64 -9.42
CA GLU A 439 17.69 5.85 -9.92
C GLU A 439 18.53 7.08 -9.58
N THR A 440 18.52 8.07 -10.47
CA THR A 440 19.21 9.34 -10.25
C THR A 440 18.47 10.48 -10.92
N VAL A 441 18.54 11.66 -10.33
CA VAL A 441 18.11 12.91 -10.95
C VAL A 441 19.33 13.55 -11.60
N LEU A 442 19.45 13.39 -12.92
CA LEU A 442 20.61 13.87 -13.68
C LEU A 442 20.61 15.38 -13.85
N LEU A 443 19.44 15.98 -14.04
CA LEU A 443 19.29 17.39 -14.33
C LEU A 443 18.15 17.98 -13.49
N GLN A 444 18.40 19.13 -12.88
CA GLN A 444 17.40 19.91 -12.16
C GLN A 444 17.55 21.39 -12.46
N ASN A 445 16.41 22.11 -12.56
CA ASN A 445 16.35 23.55 -12.75
C ASN A 445 17.19 24.04 -13.95
N ILE A 446 16.94 23.49 -15.13
CA ILE A 446 17.66 23.83 -16.37
C ILE A 446 17.23 25.24 -16.81
N ALA A 447 18.21 26.14 -17.02
CA ALA A 447 17.98 27.51 -17.48
C ALA A 447 16.91 28.26 -16.65
N LYS A 448 16.87 28.05 -15.32
CA LYS A 448 15.88 28.61 -14.38
C LYS A 448 14.46 28.07 -14.54
N LEU A 449 14.24 27.12 -15.43
CA LEU A 449 12.95 26.40 -15.53
C LEU A 449 12.91 25.26 -14.50
N PRO A 450 11.78 25.06 -13.82
CA PRO A 450 11.62 23.99 -12.84
C PRO A 450 11.43 22.61 -13.52
N VAL A 451 12.49 22.16 -14.16
CA VAL A 451 12.55 20.92 -14.94
C VAL A 451 13.45 19.94 -14.23
N ALA A 452 13.04 18.67 -14.19
CA ALA A 452 13.87 17.57 -13.71
C ALA A 452 13.90 16.42 -14.72
N LEU A 453 15.08 15.82 -14.91
CA LEU A 453 15.27 14.57 -15.64
C LEU A 453 15.73 13.50 -14.68
N THR A 454 14.90 12.50 -14.46
CA THR A 454 15.24 11.31 -13.69
C THR A 454 15.51 10.14 -14.62
N VAL A 455 16.54 9.39 -14.33
CA VAL A 455 16.93 8.18 -15.05
C VAL A 455 16.97 7.03 -14.05
N GLY A 456 16.33 5.90 -14.39
CA GLY A 456 16.34 4.69 -13.59
C GLY A 456 16.78 3.48 -14.44
N VAL A 457 17.67 2.68 -13.88
CA VAL A 457 18.11 1.39 -14.46
C VAL A 457 17.68 0.27 -13.50
N TYR A 458 17.11 -0.78 -14.07
CA TYR A 458 16.48 -1.85 -13.31
C TYR A 458 16.90 -3.21 -13.87
N GLY A 459 16.93 -4.22 -13.01
CA GLY A 459 17.25 -5.57 -13.43
C GLY A 459 16.66 -6.63 -12.53
N ASP A 460 16.26 -7.74 -13.14
CA ASP A 460 15.82 -8.97 -12.52
C ASP A 460 16.70 -10.13 -12.94
N VAL A 461 17.16 -10.92 -12.00
CA VAL A 461 17.91 -12.14 -12.21
C VAL A 461 17.41 -13.20 -11.22
N GLY A 462 17.07 -14.37 -11.71
CA GLY A 462 16.58 -15.46 -10.88
C GLY A 462 15.80 -16.49 -11.67
N GLU A 463 15.02 -17.25 -10.94
CA GLU A 463 14.22 -18.37 -11.45
C GLU A 463 12.71 -18.07 -11.36
N PHE A 464 12.30 -17.14 -10.49
CA PHE A 464 10.90 -16.84 -10.22
C PHE A 464 10.30 -15.87 -11.26
N TYR A 465 11.00 -14.77 -11.57
CA TYR A 465 10.65 -13.88 -12.65
C TYR A 465 11.53 -14.12 -13.87
N GLN A 466 11.04 -13.76 -15.03
CA GLN A 466 11.85 -13.72 -16.24
C GLN A 466 13.05 -12.77 -16.04
N LYS A 467 14.25 -13.21 -16.46
CA LYS A 467 15.43 -12.34 -16.49
C LYS A 467 15.14 -11.12 -17.36
N SER A 468 15.32 -9.93 -16.81
CA SER A 468 15.02 -8.69 -17.52
C SER A 468 15.94 -7.56 -17.09
N ALA A 469 16.18 -6.64 -18.02
CA ALA A 469 16.79 -5.35 -17.76
C ALA A 469 15.83 -4.25 -18.22
N GLY A 470 15.80 -3.12 -17.54
CA GLY A 470 14.89 -2.02 -17.83
C GLY A 470 15.53 -0.65 -17.65
N LEU A 471 15.02 0.30 -18.42
CA LEU A 471 15.37 1.72 -18.36
C LEU A 471 14.10 2.54 -18.24
N ILE A 472 14.09 3.51 -17.34
CA ILE A 472 13.05 4.53 -17.24
C ILE A 472 13.68 5.90 -17.39
N LEU A 473 13.10 6.71 -18.28
CA LEU A 473 13.38 8.15 -18.40
C LEU A 473 12.13 8.90 -17.98
N LYS A 474 12.26 9.77 -16.98
CA LYS A 474 11.15 10.61 -16.51
C LYS A 474 11.56 12.08 -16.59
N PHE A 475 10.86 12.80 -17.41
CA PHE A 475 10.97 14.26 -17.52
C PHE A 475 9.80 14.90 -16.78
N THR A 476 10.08 15.82 -15.87
CA THR A 476 9.06 16.51 -15.07
C THR A 476 9.24 18.00 -15.21
N TYR A 477 8.15 18.71 -15.44
CA TYR A 477 8.05 20.18 -15.39
C TYR A 477 6.95 20.53 -14.39
N GLY A 478 7.26 21.39 -13.42
CA GLY A 478 6.28 21.72 -12.39
C GLY A 478 6.70 22.93 -11.57
N GLY A 479 5.80 23.45 -10.79
CA GLY A 479 6.03 24.62 -9.96
C GLY A 479 5.13 24.66 -8.75
N SER A 480 5.44 25.60 -7.86
CA SER A 480 4.63 25.94 -6.69
C SER A 480 4.40 27.44 -6.64
N ALA A 481 3.25 27.85 -6.11
CA ALA A 481 2.93 29.23 -5.83
C ALA A 481 2.30 29.34 -4.44
N SER A 482 2.62 30.43 -3.74
CA SER A 482 2.00 30.78 -2.45
C SER A 482 1.45 32.19 -2.55
N PHE A 483 0.22 32.43 -2.05
CA PHE A 483 -0.48 33.70 -2.12
C PHE A 483 -0.96 34.12 -0.74
#